data_6a4687887e016a630258af8ecc2c537a
#
_entry.id   6a4687887e016a630258af8ecc2c537a
#
_cell.length_a   1.000
_cell.length_b   1.000
_cell.length_c   1.000
_cell.angle_alpha   90.00
_cell.angle_beta   90.00
_cell.angle_gamma   90.00
#
_symmetry.space_group_name_H-M   'P 1'
#
loop_
_entity.id
_entity.type
_entity.pdbx_description
1 polymer ?
#
loop_
_entity_poly.entity_id
_entity_poly.type
_entity_poly.pdbx_seq_one_letter_code
_entity_poly.pdbx_strand_id
1 'polypeptide(L)'
;MARRVVFLDIDGVLAPIRRWDRYGDLDPACIRVLNEIVAGAGAAVVVSSTWRHGKTVTELQEMLEAAGFIGCVIDKTPVGAPGADRGEEIAAWLAEHPVGGYVIIDDHADMGELRTRLVLTQPARGLQPADAPRAIEILKRAAG
;
A
#
# COMPACT_ATOMS: atom_id res chain seq x y z
N MET A 1 17.79 -13.24 0.09
CA MET A 1 17.72 -11.80 0.30
C MET A 1 16.35 -11.42 0.81
N ALA A 2 16.29 -10.49 1.76
CA ALA A 2 15.02 -10.06 2.30
C ALA A 2 14.22 -9.28 1.26
N ARG A 3 12.92 -9.52 1.23
CA ARG A 3 11.99 -8.94 0.27
C ARG A 3 11.71 -7.47 0.56
N ARG A 4 11.45 -6.69 -0.48
CA ARG A 4 10.92 -5.33 -0.36
C ARG A 4 9.41 -5.38 -0.45
N VAL A 5 8.72 -4.57 0.37
CA VAL A 5 7.28 -4.63 0.52
C VAL A 5 6.64 -3.24 0.46
N VAL A 6 5.55 -3.14 -0.31
CA VAL A 6 4.67 -1.97 -0.31
C VAL A 6 3.45 -2.29 0.57
N PHE A 7 3.28 -1.54 1.65
CA PHE A 7 2.03 -1.57 2.42
C PHE A 7 1.05 -0.63 1.73
N LEU A 8 0.00 -1.19 1.20
CA LEU A 8 -0.87 -0.50 0.25
C LEU A 8 -2.27 -0.27 0.81
N ASP A 9 -2.67 0.99 0.92
CA ASP A 9 -4.07 1.39 1.06
C ASP A 9 -4.72 1.46 -0.33
N ILE A 10 -6.03 1.39 -0.39
CA ILE A 10 -6.77 1.40 -1.65
C ILE A 10 -7.61 2.66 -1.80
N ASP A 11 -8.53 2.94 -0.85
CA ASP A 11 -9.31 4.17 -0.90
C ASP A 11 -8.42 5.40 -0.70
N GLY A 12 -8.49 6.36 -1.60
CA GLY A 12 -7.64 7.55 -1.57
C GLY A 12 -6.22 7.32 -2.09
N VAL A 13 -5.89 6.11 -2.55
CA VAL A 13 -4.58 5.74 -3.12
C VAL A 13 -4.73 5.20 -4.53
N LEU A 14 -5.40 4.06 -4.69
CA LEU A 14 -5.69 3.47 -6.00
C LEU A 14 -7.10 3.81 -6.46
N ALA A 15 -7.99 4.13 -5.53
CA ALA A 15 -9.38 4.52 -5.78
C ALA A 15 -9.60 5.94 -5.25
N PRO A 16 -9.35 6.98 -6.05
CA PRO A 16 -9.51 8.36 -5.61
C PRO A 16 -10.94 8.66 -5.15
N ILE A 17 -11.06 9.38 -4.04
CA ILE A 17 -12.33 9.74 -3.45
C ILE A 17 -12.67 11.17 -3.88
N ARG A 18 -13.50 11.29 -4.91
CA ARG A 18 -13.87 12.59 -5.51
C ARG A 18 -15.26 13.07 -5.10
N ARG A 19 -16.02 12.21 -4.41
CA ARG A 19 -17.34 12.52 -3.90
C ARG A 19 -17.41 12.18 -2.42
N TRP A 20 -18.03 13.06 -1.65
CA TRP A 20 -18.17 12.87 -0.21
C TRP A 20 -19.14 11.74 0.16
N ASP A 21 -20.05 11.39 -0.78
CA ASP A 21 -21.15 10.45 -0.51
C ASP A 21 -20.84 9.01 -0.99
N ARG A 22 -19.65 8.76 -1.56
CA ARG A 22 -19.27 7.41 -1.99
C ARG A 22 -17.76 7.29 -2.19
N TYR A 23 -17.26 6.08 -2.05
CA TYR A 23 -15.89 5.74 -2.40
C TYR A 23 -15.73 5.67 -3.92
N GLY A 24 -14.50 5.91 -4.39
CA GLY A 24 -14.18 5.83 -5.81
C GLY A 24 -13.91 4.41 -6.27
N ASP A 25 -13.88 4.27 -7.60
CA ASP A 25 -13.46 3.02 -8.24
C ASP A 25 -11.94 3.00 -8.42
N LEU A 26 -11.37 1.82 -8.63
CA LEU A 26 -9.93 1.69 -8.93
C LEU A 26 -9.61 2.46 -10.21
N ASP A 27 -8.60 3.33 -10.14
CA ASP A 27 -8.18 4.17 -11.25
C ASP A 27 -6.98 3.51 -11.96
N PRO A 28 -7.11 3.16 -13.25
CA PRO A 28 -6.00 2.56 -13.99
C PRO A 28 -4.73 3.42 -14.00
N ALA A 29 -4.85 4.74 -13.92
CA ALA A 29 -3.70 5.63 -13.86
C ALA A 29 -2.92 5.44 -12.56
N CYS A 30 -3.62 5.29 -11.42
CA CYS A 30 -3.00 5.01 -10.13
C CYS A 30 -2.36 3.61 -10.12
N ILE A 31 -3.02 2.63 -10.73
CA ILE A 31 -2.48 1.27 -10.86
C ILE A 31 -1.18 1.28 -11.67
N ARG A 32 -1.10 2.09 -12.75
CA ARG A 32 0.14 2.20 -13.53
C ARG A 32 1.30 2.74 -12.70
N VAL A 33 1.04 3.71 -11.82
CA VAL A 33 2.07 4.24 -10.92
C VAL A 33 2.53 3.16 -9.94
N LEU A 34 1.60 2.39 -9.39
CA LEU A 34 1.94 1.26 -8.51
C LEU A 34 2.80 0.23 -9.27
N ASN A 35 2.47 -0.07 -10.52
CA ASN A 35 3.27 -0.97 -11.35
C ASN A 35 4.71 -0.48 -11.51
N GLU A 36 4.91 0.82 -11.72
CA GLU A 36 6.24 1.41 -11.80
C GLU A 36 7.03 1.22 -10.49
N ILE A 37 6.36 1.39 -9.37
CA ILE A 37 6.99 1.24 -8.05
C ILE A 37 7.43 -0.20 -7.82
N VAL A 38 6.54 -1.15 -8.01
CA VAL A 38 6.86 -2.57 -7.74
C VAL A 38 7.91 -3.11 -8.71
N ALA A 39 7.85 -2.71 -9.99
CA ALA A 39 8.84 -3.12 -10.98
C ALA A 39 10.19 -2.44 -10.72
N GLY A 40 10.19 -1.15 -10.40
CA GLY A 40 11.41 -0.37 -10.19
C GLY A 40 12.20 -0.78 -8.96
N ALA A 41 11.55 -1.28 -7.93
CA ALA A 41 12.19 -1.68 -6.68
C ALA A 41 12.24 -3.20 -6.48
N GLY A 42 11.58 -3.97 -7.34
CA GLY A 42 11.43 -5.41 -7.12
C GLY A 42 10.64 -5.72 -5.86
N ALA A 43 9.53 -5.02 -5.65
CA ALA A 43 8.75 -5.11 -4.43
C ALA A 43 7.47 -5.94 -4.62
N ALA A 44 7.01 -6.56 -3.54
CA ALA A 44 5.70 -7.19 -3.44
C ALA A 44 4.75 -6.30 -2.65
N VAL A 45 3.46 -6.59 -2.69
CA VAL A 45 2.42 -5.79 -2.03
C VAL A 45 1.82 -6.54 -0.85
N VAL A 46 1.67 -5.84 0.26
CA VAL A 46 0.86 -6.27 1.41
C VAL A 46 -0.27 -5.26 1.56
N VAL A 47 -1.51 -5.72 1.48
CA VAL A 47 -2.66 -4.82 1.56
C VAL A 47 -2.93 -4.45 3.02
N SER A 48 -2.98 -3.16 3.30
CA SER A 48 -3.27 -2.59 4.62
C SER A 48 -4.60 -1.84 4.67
N SER A 49 -5.34 -1.86 3.57
CA SER A 49 -6.65 -1.22 3.46
C SER A 49 -7.76 -2.02 4.15
N THR A 50 -8.85 -1.34 4.50
CA THR A 50 -10.08 -1.99 4.97
C THR A 50 -10.68 -2.94 3.92
N TRP A 51 -10.31 -2.79 2.65
CA TRP A 51 -10.71 -3.72 1.59
C TRP A 51 -10.24 -5.16 1.86
N ARG A 52 -9.25 -5.36 2.76
CA ARG A 52 -8.78 -6.70 3.15
C ARG A 52 -9.81 -7.46 3.99
N HIS A 53 -10.79 -6.77 4.58
CA HIS A 53 -11.80 -7.40 5.41
C HIS A 53 -12.71 -8.27 4.56
N GLY A 54 -12.81 -9.54 4.91
CA GLY A 54 -13.66 -10.48 4.20
C GLY A 54 -13.14 -10.94 2.83
N LYS A 55 -11.93 -10.51 2.43
CA LYS A 55 -11.32 -10.93 1.17
C LYS A 55 -10.05 -11.72 1.42
N THR A 56 -9.84 -12.76 0.62
CA THR A 56 -8.59 -13.51 0.64
C THR A 56 -7.50 -12.75 -0.12
N VAL A 57 -6.25 -13.14 0.08
CA VAL A 57 -5.12 -12.60 -0.68
C VAL A 57 -5.32 -12.82 -2.18
N THR A 58 -5.82 -14.00 -2.57
CA THR A 58 -6.12 -14.32 -3.97
C THR A 58 -7.19 -13.39 -4.55
N GLU A 59 -8.25 -13.12 -3.80
CA GLU A 59 -9.30 -12.19 -4.24
C GLU A 59 -8.78 -10.77 -4.39
N LEU A 60 -7.91 -10.30 -3.49
CA LEU A 60 -7.27 -9.00 -3.59
C LEU A 60 -6.36 -8.93 -4.82
N GLN A 61 -5.58 -9.98 -5.08
CA GLN A 61 -4.75 -10.07 -6.28
C GLN A 61 -5.58 -9.98 -7.55
N GLU A 62 -6.66 -10.76 -7.66
CA GLU A 62 -7.53 -10.78 -8.83
C GLU A 62 -8.20 -9.43 -9.07
N MET A 63 -8.64 -8.77 -8.01
CA MET A 63 -9.26 -7.45 -8.07
C MET A 63 -8.29 -6.41 -8.65
N LEU A 64 -7.05 -6.41 -8.19
CA LEU A 64 -6.04 -5.46 -8.68
C LEU A 64 -5.61 -5.80 -10.10
N GLU A 65 -5.46 -7.08 -10.43
CA GLU A 65 -5.13 -7.52 -11.80
C GLU A 65 -6.20 -7.09 -12.81
N ALA A 66 -7.46 -7.16 -12.43
CA ALA A 66 -8.56 -6.71 -13.27
C ALA A 66 -8.47 -5.21 -13.62
N ALA A 67 -7.79 -4.42 -12.77
CA ALA A 67 -7.55 -3.00 -12.99
C ALA A 67 -6.18 -2.72 -13.65
N GLY A 68 -5.41 -3.76 -13.97
CA GLY A 68 -4.13 -3.64 -14.68
C GLY A 68 -2.88 -3.85 -13.85
N PHE A 69 -3.00 -4.28 -12.60
CA PHE A 69 -1.85 -4.56 -11.75
C PHE A 69 -1.04 -5.74 -12.29
N ILE A 70 0.28 -5.58 -12.34
CA ILE A 70 1.20 -6.60 -12.86
C ILE A 70 2.09 -7.23 -11.77
N GLY A 71 1.99 -6.76 -10.55
CA GLY A 71 2.80 -7.24 -9.43
C GLY A 71 2.16 -8.41 -8.68
N CYS A 72 2.59 -8.62 -7.46
CA CYS A 72 2.13 -9.73 -6.62
C CYS A 72 1.69 -9.23 -5.24
N VAL A 73 0.47 -9.58 -4.86
CA VAL A 73 -0.02 -9.41 -3.48
C VAL A 73 0.37 -10.66 -2.72
N ILE A 74 1.20 -10.51 -1.70
CA ILE A 74 1.71 -11.65 -0.93
C ILE A 74 1.00 -11.86 0.39
N ASP A 75 0.36 -10.82 0.91
CA ASP A 75 -0.32 -10.90 2.20
C ASP A 75 -1.23 -9.68 2.40
N LYS A 76 -1.90 -9.67 3.53
CA LYS A 76 -2.66 -8.54 4.06
C LYS A 76 -2.32 -8.38 5.53
N THR A 77 -2.34 -7.15 6.05
CA THR A 77 -2.03 -6.92 7.46
C THR A 77 -3.13 -7.50 8.36
N PRO A 78 -2.80 -7.93 9.59
CA PRO A 78 -3.81 -8.38 10.53
C PRO A 78 -4.75 -7.24 10.91
N VAL A 79 -5.99 -7.58 11.24
CA VAL A 79 -6.91 -6.62 11.85
C VAL A 79 -6.53 -6.53 13.31
N GLY A 80 -6.16 -5.33 13.76
CA GLY A 80 -5.77 -5.11 15.14
C GLY A 80 -6.95 -5.14 16.12
N ALA A 81 -6.65 -4.94 17.39
CA ALA A 81 -7.66 -4.78 18.42
C ALA A 81 -8.57 -3.58 18.10
N PRO A 82 -9.82 -3.56 18.60
CA PRO A 82 -10.66 -2.39 18.43
C PRO A 82 -9.93 -1.10 18.84
N GLY A 83 -9.89 -0.12 17.94
CA GLY A 83 -9.17 1.14 18.15
C GLY A 83 -7.71 1.13 17.73
N ALA A 84 -7.17 0.00 17.26
CA ALA A 84 -5.80 -0.04 16.72
C ALA A 84 -5.73 0.81 15.46
N ASP A 85 -4.67 1.61 15.32
CA ASP A 85 -4.44 2.37 14.10
C ASP A 85 -3.70 1.55 13.04
N ARG A 86 -3.64 2.08 11.83
CA ARG A 86 -3.01 1.39 10.70
C ARG A 86 -1.52 1.19 10.91
N GLY A 87 -0.84 2.15 11.51
CA GLY A 87 0.58 2.02 11.82
C GLY A 87 0.86 0.86 12.76
N GLU A 88 0.01 0.64 13.74
CA GLU A 88 0.12 -0.49 14.66
C GLU A 88 -0.07 -1.83 13.94
N GLU A 89 -1.04 -1.90 13.03
CA GLU A 89 -1.30 -3.10 12.24
C GLU A 89 -0.11 -3.43 11.32
N ILE A 90 0.49 -2.42 10.70
CA ILE A 90 1.67 -2.57 9.86
C ILE A 90 2.87 -3.02 10.71
N ALA A 91 3.08 -2.38 11.86
CA ALA A 91 4.17 -2.75 12.77
C ALA A 91 4.04 -4.20 13.25
N ALA A 92 2.82 -4.66 13.52
CA ALA A 92 2.56 -6.04 13.92
C ALA A 92 2.96 -7.02 12.81
N TRP A 93 2.65 -6.70 11.56
CA TRP A 93 3.07 -7.53 10.43
C TRP A 93 4.59 -7.57 10.28
N LEU A 94 5.24 -6.41 10.38
CA LEU A 94 6.71 -6.31 10.29
C LEU A 94 7.41 -7.09 11.38
N ALA A 95 6.84 -7.18 12.58
CA ALA A 95 7.42 -7.93 13.69
C ALA A 95 7.48 -9.43 13.38
N GLU A 96 6.58 -9.94 12.56
CA GLU A 96 6.50 -11.38 12.20
C GLU A 96 7.16 -11.69 10.85
N HIS A 97 7.49 -10.68 10.04
CA HIS A 97 7.98 -10.87 8.67
C HIS A 97 9.18 -9.97 8.38
N PRO A 98 10.40 -10.49 8.45
CA PRO A 98 11.59 -9.71 8.09
C PRO A 98 11.53 -9.24 6.65
N VAL A 99 11.83 -7.95 6.42
CA VAL A 99 11.86 -7.34 5.08
C VAL A 99 13.19 -6.62 4.86
N GLY A 100 13.61 -6.51 3.60
CA GLY A 100 14.82 -5.78 3.23
C GLY A 100 14.60 -4.28 3.15
N GLY A 101 13.38 -3.86 2.85
CA GLY A 101 12.94 -2.48 2.80
C GLY A 101 11.45 -2.43 2.65
N TYR A 102 10.84 -1.32 3.02
CA TYR A 102 9.39 -1.16 2.85
C TYR A 102 9.02 0.31 2.68
N VAL A 103 7.86 0.51 2.07
CA VAL A 103 7.20 1.82 1.97
C VAL A 103 5.73 1.64 2.32
N ILE A 104 5.14 2.67 2.90
CA ILE A 104 3.71 2.74 3.19
C ILE A 104 3.12 3.75 2.22
N ILE A 105 2.09 3.37 1.48
CA ILE A 105 1.35 4.28 0.59
C ILE A 105 -0.07 4.38 1.12
N ASP A 106 -0.42 5.55 1.64
CA ASP A 106 -1.67 5.75 2.35
C ASP A 106 -2.07 7.23 2.27
N ASP A 107 -3.35 7.51 2.43
CA ASP A 107 -3.87 8.88 2.48
C ASP A 107 -4.01 9.42 3.93
N HIS A 108 -3.65 8.61 4.92
CA HIS A 108 -3.60 9.00 6.32
C HIS A 108 -2.17 9.24 6.77
N ALA A 109 -1.93 10.40 7.39
CA ALA A 109 -0.59 10.78 7.84
C ALA A 109 -0.18 10.12 9.18
N ASP A 110 -1.13 9.60 9.93
CA ASP A 110 -0.90 9.12 11.30
C ASP A 110 -0.35 7.71 11.33
N MET A 111 0.96 7.57 11.12
CA MET A 111 1.69 6.30 11.09
C MET A 111 2.70 6.18 12.24
N GLY A 112 2.67 7.10 13.20
CA GLY A 112 3.61 7.06 14.33
C GLY A 112 5.07 7.07 13.88
N GLU A 113 5.86 6.16 14.39
CA GLU A 113 7.29 6.06 14.06
C GLU A 113 7.53 5.61 12.61
N LEU A 114 6.54 5.02 11.96
CA LEU A 114 6.66 4.55 10.59
C LEU A 114 6.49 5.67 9.55
N ARG A 115 6.21 6.89 9.97
CA ARG A 115 5.97 8.03 9.07
C ARG A 115 7.13 8.35 8.13
N THR A 116 8.36 7.98 8.49
CA THR A 116 9.52 8.16 7.63
C THR A 116 9.51 7.26 6.41
N ARG A 117 8.62 6.29 6.39
CA ARG A 117 8.42 5.34 5.31
C ARG A 117 7.12 5.60 4.56
N LEU A 118 6.43 6.70 4.86
CA LEU A 118 5.13 7.01 4.29
C LEU A 118 5.25 7.88 3.03
N VAL A 119 4.58 7.44 1.97
CA VAL A 119 4.23 8.29 0.83
C VAL A 119 2.75 8.63 1.03
N LEU A 120 2.49 9.87 1.40
CA LEU A 120 1.15 10.36 1.67
C LEU A 120 0.48 10.79 0.37
N THR A 121 -0.69 10.24 0.09
CA THR A 121 -1.49 10.65 -1.07
C THR A 121 -2.61 11.60 -0.64
N GLN A 122 -3.12 12.37 -1.60
CA GLN A 122 -4.32 13.18 -1.40
C GLN A 122 -5.52 12.34 -1.80
N PRO A 123 -6.54 12.19 -0.95
CA PRO A 123 -7.67 11.28 -1.21
C PRO A 123 -8.34 11.49 -2.57
N ALA A 124 -8.47 12.74 -3.02
CA ALA A 124 -9.14 13.05 -4.29
C ALA A 124 -8.27 12.76 -5.53
N ARG A 125 -6.96 12.60 -5.35
CA ARG A 125 -6.02 12.38 -6.45
C ARG A 125 -5.47 10.96 -6.50
N GLY A 126 -5.27 10.35 -5.35
CA GLY A 126 -4.62 9.07 -5.24
C GLY A 126 -3.14 9.12 -5.62
N LEU A 127 -2.61 7.96 -5.96
CA LEU A 127 -1.20 7.79 -6.30
C LEU A 127 -0.87 8.48 -7.64
N GLN A 128 0.13 9.36 -7.61
CA GLN A 128 0.52 10.19 -8.75
C GLN A 128 1.90 9.79 -9.29
N PRO A 129 2.20 10.09 -10.57
CA PRO A 129 3.52 9.75 -11.15
C PRO A 129 4.71 10.27 -10.33
N ALA A 130 4.59 11.45 -9.74
CA ALA A 130 5.66 12.03 -8.91
C ALA A 130 5.95 11.21 -7.65
N ASP A 131 5.03 10.37 -7.21
CA ASP A 131 5.19 9.53 -6.02
C ASP A 131 6.09 8.32 -6.29
N ALA A 132 6.22 7.90 -7.54
CA ALA A 132 6.98 6.68 -7.88
C ALA A 132 8.46 6.77 -7.53
N PRO A 133 9.21 7.80 -7.92
CA PRO A 133 10.63 7.90 -7.56
C PRO A 133 10.85 7.91 -6.05
N ARG A 134 9.99 8.60 -5.32
CA ARG A 134 10.08 8.70 -3.87
C ARG A 134 9.81 7.35 -3.20
N ALA A 135 8.78 6.65 -3.63
CA ALA A 135 8.46 5.32 -3.08
C ALA A 135 9.59 4.33 -3.35
N ILE A 136 10.15 4.35 -4.56
CA ILE A 136 11.27 3.49 -4.93
C ILE A 136 12.49 3.79 -4.07
N GLU A 137 12.81 5.07 -3.85
CA GLU A 137 13.91 5.46 -2.98
C GLU A 137 13.73 4.91 -1.56
N ILE A 138 12.54 5.07 -1.00
CA ILE A 138 12.22 4.57 0.34
C ILE A 138 12.35 3.04 0.41
N LEU A 139 11.83 2.34 -0.60
CA LEU A 139 11.91 0.88 -0.68
C LEU A 139 13.35 0.36 -0.71
N LYS A 140 14.28 1.14 -1.28
CA LYS A 140 15.70 0.76 -1.38
C LYS A 140 16.48 1.04 -0.10
N ARG A 141 15.90 1.75 0.87
CA ARG A 141 16.53 1.94 2.17
C ARG A 141 16.42 0.64 2.99
N ALA A 142 17.50 0.26 3.64
CA ALA A 142 17.47 -0.91 4.54
C ALA A 142 16.41 -0.72 5.62
N ALA A 143 15.71 -1.81 5.96
CA ALA A 143 14.63 -1.79 6.93
C ALA A 143 15.11 -1.82 8.38
N GLY A 144 16.36 -2.06 8.58
CA GLY A 144 16.95 -2.13 9.91
C GLY A 144 17.12 -0.77 10.57
#